data_f52015a49e8a7a2884b79c5aeb6f5a0b
#
_entry.id   f52015a49e8a7a2884b79c5aeb6f5a0b
#
_cell.length_a   1.000
_cell.length_b   1.000
_cell.length_c   1.000
_cell.angle_alpha   90.00
_cell.angle_beta   90.00
_cell.angle_gamma   90.00
#
_symmetry.space_group_name_H-M   'P 1'
#
loop_
_entity.id
_entity.type
_entity.pdbx_description
1 polymer ?
#
loop_
_entity_poly.entity_id
_entity_poly.type
_entity_poly.pdbx_seq_one_letter_code
_entity_poly.pdbx_strand_id
1 'polypeptide(L)'
;MMVAAVVALCGMMTGCKGEKAKLPVNGTIEEAVAISEAPQAVLDLMKRVNIDDCYETVMEDKTTGVSVWSLLKCSDEVSSEGYGMVVGKGDVKTALPQIRHGKMPRARYDASTGDLLIVGSDTEGTGVNIERVYMLRFDDNGYASIMNSIDPYEMQQALCKALTYSIDGQEITFYAEGKELAKATNHMEDMGGFMDDAIYIGEQISYSIDGPLTVHVTPGVNFVTGKILHYDDMPTISATVTMNENGPKLSDFKVEE
;
A
#
# COMPACT_ATOMS: atom_id res chain seq x y z
N MET A 1 24.52 27.00 -27.48
CA MET A 1 23.54 27.61 -26.58
C MET A 1 22.27 26.79 -26.71
N MET A 2 22.16 25.72 -25.95
CA MET A 2 20.98 24.85 -25.89
C MET A 2 20.61 24.72 -24.43
N VAL A 3 19.55 25.37 -24.04
CA VAL A 3 18.87 25.20 -22.77
C VAL A 3 17.92 24.01 -22.98
N ALA A 4 18.31 22.85 -22.50
CA ALA A 4 17.43 21.70 -22.50
C ALA A 4 16.44 21.86 -21.35
N ALA A 5 15.17 21.96 -21.70
CA ALA A 5 14.05 21.93 -20.80
C ALA A 5 13.97 20.56 -20.11
N VAL A 6 14.29 20.53 -18.84
CA VAL A 6 13.82 19.49 -17.92
C VAL A 6 12.60 20.08 -17.20
N VAL A 7 11.51 20.09 -17.90
CA VAL A 7 10.19 20.41 -17.34
C VAL A 7 9.25 19.37 -17.90
N ALA A 8 8.55 18.71 -17.05
CA ALA A 8 7.38 17.90 -17.27
C ALA A 8 7.53 16.42 -16.89
N LEU A 9 7.60 16.18 -15.60
CA LEU A 9 7.01 14.96 -15.02
C LEU A 9 6.45 15.18 -13.59
N CYS A 10 6.47 16.41 -13.07
CA CYS A 10 5.81 16.74 -11.80
C CYS A 10 4.40 17.32 -11.97
N GLY A 11 3.78 17.20 -13.12
CA GLY A 11 2.55 17.92 -13.46
C GLY A 11 1.26 17.12 -13.51
N MET A 12 1.15 15.95 -12.88
CA MET A 12 -0.10 15.16 -12.96
C MET A 12 -0.60 14.56 -11.66
N MET A 13 -0.24 15.11 -10.52
CA MET A 13 -0.92 14.78 -9.26
C MET A 13 -1.60 16.00 -8.65
N THR A 14 -2.13 16.86 -9.48
CA THR A 14 -2.96 17.97 -9.03
C THR A 14 -4.35 17.49 -8.69
N GLY A 15 -4.64 17.48 -7.43
CA GLY A 15 -6.01 17.61 -6.92
C GLY A 15 -6.93 16.44 -7.18
N CYS A 16 -7.64 16.03 -6.16
CA CYS A 16 -8.73 15.06 -6.09
C CYS A 16 -9.87 15.21 -7.15
N LYS A 17 -9.57 15.51 -8.40
CA LYS A 17 -10.52 15.67 -9.50
C LYS A 17 -10.07 14.89 -10.75
N GLY A 18 -10.13 13.57 -10.68
CA GLY A 18 -9.90 12.72 -11.84
C GLY A 18 -10.99 11.65 -11.93
N GLU A 19 -11.64 11.54 -13.07
CA GLU A 19 -12.60 10.49 -13.36
C GLU A 19 -11.94 9.12 -13.26
N LYS A 20 -12.61 8.22 -12.56
CA LYS A 20 -12.23 6.83 -12.35
C LYS A 20 -12.00 6.10 -13.66
N ALA A 21 -10.78 5.79 -14.01
CA ALA A 21 -10.52 4.59 -14.75
C ALA A 21 -10.85 3.42 -13.81
N LYS A 22 -12.02 2.83 -13.95
CA LYS A 22 -12.37 1.57 -13.30
C LYS A 22 -11.43 0.51 -13.85
N LEU A 23 -10.34 0.25 -13.13
CA LEU A 23 -9.75 -1.07 -13.22
C LEU A 23 -10.81 -2.06 -12.73
N PRO A 24 -11.02 -3.20 -13.39
CA PRO A 24 -12.01 -4.16 -12.97
C PRO A 24 -11.64 -4.66 -11.57
N VAL A 25 -12.40 -4.26 -10.57
CA VAL A 25 -12.30 -4.73 -9.17
C VAL A 25 -12.76 -6.20 -9.06
N ASN A 26 -13.31 -6.76 -10.11
CA ASN A 26 -13.59 -8.18 -10.27
C ASN A 26 -12.63 -8.79 -11.28
N GLY A 27 -11.35 -8.88 -10.91
CA GLY A 27 -10.54 -9.96 -11.44
C GLY A 27 -11.20 -11.25 -10.95
N THR A 28 -12.09 -11.83 -11.75
CA THR A 28 -12.38 -13.25 -11.64
C THR A 28 -11.05 -13.93 -11.41
N ILE A 29 -10.95 -14.73 -10.36
CA ILE A 29 -9.80 -15.60 -10.12
C ILE A 29 -9.67 -16.45 -11.38
N GLU A 30 -8.96 -15.91 -12.37
CA GLU A 30 -8.63 -16.68 -13.55
C GLU A 30 -7.63 -17.72 -13.08
N GLU A 31 -8.18 -18.87 -12.63
CA GLU A 31 -7.48 -20.05 -12.22
C GLU A 31 -6.70 -19.95 -10.88
N ALA A 32 -7.43 -19.93 -9.75
CA ALA A 32 -6.87 -20.48 -8.53
C ALA A 32 -6.52 -21.96 -8.79
N VAL A 33 -5.24 -22.31 -8.73
CA VAL A 33 -4.81 -23.70 -8.88
C VAL A 33 -4.61 -24.27 -7.49
N ALA A 34 -5.46 -25.18 -7.10
CA ALA A 34 -5.27 -25.94 -5.88
C ALA A 34 -4.21 -27.01 -6.07
N ILE A 35 -3.22 -27.07 -5.21
CA ILE A 35 -2.11 -28.01 -5.28
C ILE A 35 -1.82 -28.60 -3.89
N SER A 36 -1.40 -29.85 -3.84
CA SER A 36 -1.29 -30.62 -2.60
C SER A 36 -0.05 -30.34 -1.75
N GLU A 37 1.01 -29.71 -2.30
CA GLU A 37 2.28 -29.50 -1.60
C GLU A 37 2.82 -28.06 -1.82
N ALA A 38 3.21 -27.40 -0.73
CA ALA A 38 3.59 -26.00 -0.77
C ALA A 38 4.78 -25.65 -1.69
N PRO A 39 5.94 -26.27 -1.59
CA PRO A 39 7.06 -25.96 -2.49
C PRO A 39 6.73 -26.25 -3.96
N GLN A 40 6.00 -27.31 -4.24
CA GLN A 40 5.60 -27.67 -5.60
C GLN A 40 4.61 -26.65 -6.17
N ALA A 41 3.66 -26.18 -5.36
CA ALA A 41 2.72 -25.14 -5.76
C ALA A 41 3.43 -23.84 -6.16
N VAL A 42 4.43 -23.45 -5.39
CA VAL A 42 5.26 -22.29 -5.70
C VAL A 42 6.02 -22.50 -7.01
N LEU A 43 6.67 -23.64 -7.17
CA LEU A 43 7.41 -23.98 -8.39
C LEU A 43 6.52 -24.01 -9.64
N ASP A 44 5.30 -24.50 -9.52
CA ASP A 44 4.34 -24.54 -10.62
C ASP A 44 3.83 -23.14 -10.98
N LEU A 45 3.63 -22.27 -9.99
CA LEU A 45 3.31 -20.88 -10.26
C LEU A 45 4.49 -20.15 -10.92
N MET A 46 5.72 -20.35 -10.45
CA MET A 46 6.92 -19.79 -11.06
C MET A 46 7.03 -20.14 -12.54
N LYS A 47 6.82 -21.41 -12.90
CA LYS A 47 6.79 -21.86 -14.31
C LYS A 47 5.71 -21.14 -15.13
N ARG A 48 4.51 -20.94 -14.56
CA ARG A 48 3.39 -20.29 -15.26
C ARG A 48 3.65 -18.82 -15.54
N VAL A 49 4.29 -18.11 -14.61
CA VAL A 49 4.63 -16.69 -14.78
C VAL A 49 6.00 -16.49 -15.43
N ASN A 50 6.65 -17.57 -15.86
CA ASN A 50 7.96 -17.59 -16.53
C ASN A 50 9.06 -16.86 -15.72
N ILE A 51 9.12 -17.18 -14.43
CA ILE A 51 10.12 -16.68 -13.49
C ILE A 51 10.93 -17.87 -13.01
N ASP A 52 12.24 -17.80 -13.14
CA ASP A 52 13.16 -18.90 -12.78
C ASP A 52 13.79 -18.72 -11.38
N ASP A 53 13.34 -17.71 -10.59
CA ASP A 53 14.24 -17.22 -9.59
C ASP A 53 14.04 -17.74 -8.17
N CYS A 54 13.15 -17.17 -7.39
CA CYS A 54 13.05 -17.60 -6.01
C CYS A 54 11.67 -17.34 -5.38
N TYR A 55 11.47 -17.95 -4.25
CA TYR A 55 10.28 -17.72 -3.44
C TYR A 55 10.68 -17.48 -1.98
N GLU A 56 9.80 -16.86 -1.25
CA GLU A 56 9.95 -16.59 0.17
C GLU A 56 8.73 -17.05 0.95
N THR A 57 8.94 -17.60 2.14
CA THR A 57 7.85 -17.86 3.09
C THR A 57 7.52 -16.57 3.83
N VAL A 58 6.36 -16.00 3.54
CA VAL A 58 5.87 -14.77 4.15
C VAL A 58 5.25 -15.05 5.52
N MET A 59 4.50 -16.15 5.63
CA MET A 59 3.86 -16.55 6.87
C MET A 59 3.68 -18.07 6.91
N GLU A 60 3.88 -18.66 8.07
CA GLU A 60 3.51 -20.04 8.38
C GLU A 60 2.90 -20.10 9.77
N ASP A 61 1.60 -20.34 9.86
CA ASP A 61 0.89 -20.55 11.12
C ASP A 61 0.52 -22.02 11.28
N LYS A 62 1.31 -22.74 12.06
CA LYS A 62 1.11 -24.18 12.34
C LYS A 62 -0.16 -24.46 13.14
N THR A 63 -0.68 -23.47 13.86
CA THR A 63 -1.88 -23.65 14.69
C THR A 63 -3.14 -23.71 13.84
N THR A 64 -3.23 -22.82 12.86
CA THR A 64 -4.38 -22.73 11.95
C THR A 64 -4.15 -23.50 10.64
N GLY A 65 -2.92 -23.91 10.36
CA GLY A 65 -2.52 -24.55 9.11
C GLY A 65 -2.47 -23.58 7.93
N VAL A 66 -2.48 -22.27 8.18
CA VAL A 66 -2.43 -21.25 7.13
C VAL A 66 -0.98 -20.91 6.81
N SER A 67 -0.66 -20.84 5.52
CA SER A 67 0.67 -20.49 5.03
C SER A 67 0.59 -19.58 3.81
N VAL A 68 1.58 -18.69 3.66
CA VAL A 68 1.68 -17.74 2.56
C VAL A 68 3.11 -17.74 2.03
N TRP A 69 3.25 -17.88 0.72
CA TRP A 69 4.51 -17.79 -0.01
C TRP A 69 4.42 -16.74 -1.09
N SER A 70 5.47 -15.99 -1.26
CA SER A 70 5.61 -15.01 -2.33
C SER A 70 6.63 -15.47 -3.36
N LEU A 71 6.39 -15.13 -4.62
CA LEU A 71 7.34 -15.28 -5.71
C LEU A 71 8.08 -13.96 -5.90
N LEU A 72 9.41 -14.06 -5.92
CA LEU A 72 10.29 -12.92 -6.05
C LEU A 72 11.15 -13.09 -7.30
N LYS A 73 11.41 -12.00 -8.00
CA LYS A 73 12.51 -11.94 -8.96
C LYS A 73 13.79 -11.65 -8.20
N CYS A 74 14.60 -12.65 -8.04
CA CYS A 74 15.95 -12.52 -7.48
C CYS A 74 16.91 -12.06 -8.57
N SER A 75 16.91 -10.76 -8.91
CA SER A 75 18.02 -10.18 -9.66
C SER A 75 19.03 -9.60 -8.68
N ASP A 76 20.31 -9.67 -8.99
CA ASP A 76 21.39 -9.05 -8.22
C ASP A 76 21.24 -7.51 -8.10
N GLU A 77 20.30 -6.93 -8.81
CA GLU A 77 19.92 -5.54 -8.76
C GLU A 77 18.67 -5.35 -7.90
N VAL A 78 18.72 -4.38 -7.04
CA VAL A 78 17.92 -3.94 -5.90
C VAL A 78 16.39 -3.89 -6.07
N SER A 79 15.81 -4.29 -7.18
CA SER A 79 14.35 -4.29 -7.41
C SER A 79 13.78 -5.72 -7.45
N SER A 80 13.38 -6.23 -6.31
CA SER A 80 12.58 -7.45 -6.26
C SER A 80 11.11 -7.11 -6.54
N GLU A 81 10.66 -7.26 -7.79
CA GLU A 81 9.23 -7.24 -8.08
C GLU A 81 8.61 -8.57 -7.66
N GLY A 82 7.48 -8.54 -6.96
CA GLY A 82 6.72 -9.72 -6.63
C GLY A 82 5.76 -10.10 -7.76
N TYR A 83 5.75 -11.38 -8.13
CA TYR A 83 5.03 -11.88 -9.31
C TYR A 83 3.86 -12.81 -9.01
N GLY A 84 3.37 -12.77 -7.82
CA GLY A 84 2.25 -13.58 -7.38
C GLY A 84 2.51 -14.25 -6.04
N MET A 85 1.47 -14.85 -5.51
CA MET A 85 1.50 -15.52 -4.21
C MET A 85 0.85 -16.89 -4.28
N VAL A 86 1.28 -17.76 -3.37
CA VAL A 86 0.58 -18.99 -3.06
C VAL A 86 0.11 -18.91 -1.63
N VAL A 87 -1.15 -19.20 -1.38
CA VAL A 87 -1.72 -19.27 -0.03
C VAL A 87 -2.27 -20.67 0.21
N GLY A 88 -2.13 -21.16 1.42
CA GLY A 88 -2.54 -22.52 1.78
C GLY A 88 -3.30 -22.57 3.08
N LYS A 89 -4.23 -23.54 3.18
CA LYS A 89 -4.89 -23.93 4.42
C LYS A 89 -4.90 -25.46 4.50
N GLY A 90 -4.17 -26.02 5.46
CA GLY A 90 -3.92 -27.47 5.50
C GLY A 90 -3.19 -27.94 4.23
N ASP A 91 -3.70 -28.98 3.60
CA ASP A 91 -3.13 -29.57 2.38
C ASP A 91 -3.51 -28.80 1.11
N VAL A 92 -4.53 -27.96 1.15
CA VAL A 92 -5.00 -27.20 -0.02
C VAL A 92 -4.18 -25.95 -0.22
N LYS A 93 -3.74 -25.70 -1.45
CA LYS A 93 -2.94 -24.55 -1.85
C LYS A 93 -3.59 -23.85 -3.03
N THR A 94 -3.66 -22.53 -2.96
CA THR A 94 -4.22 -21.68 -4.02
C THR A 94 -3.14 -20.78 -4.57
N ALA A 95 -2.91 -20.83 -5.87
CA ALA A 95 -2.01 -19.92 -6.55
C ALA A 95 -2.76 -18.63 -6.98
N LEU A 96 -2.23 -17.48 -6.65
CA LEU A 96 -2.81 -16.17 -6.88
C LEU A 96 -1.83 -15.30 -7.68
N PRO A 97 -1.70 -15.51 -9.00
CA PRO A 97 -0.75 -14.80 -9.85
C PRO A 97 -1.09 -13.31 -10.00
N GLN A 98 -2.33 -12.94 -9.72
CA GLN A 98 -2.82 -11.55 -9.78
C GLN A 98 -2.39 -10.69 -8.59
N ILE A 99 -1.95 -11.28 -7.48
CA ILE A 99 -1.42 -10.53 -6.35
C ILE A 99 0.00 -10.09 -6.69
N ARG A 100 0.14 -8.81 -6.98
CA ARG A 100 1.45 -8.17 -7.12
C ARG A 100 1.86 -7.56 -5.80
N HIS A 101 3.12 -7.67 -5.49
CA HIS A 101 3.72 -7.08 -4.30
C HIS A 101 5.17 -6.72 -4.60
N GLY A 102 5.68 -5.68 -3.96
CA GLY A 102 7.10 -5.35 -4.00
C GLY A 102 7.90 -6.21 -3.01
N LYS A 103 8.90 -5.60 -2.40
CA LYS A 103 9.74 -6.24 -1.40
C LYS A 103 8.97 -6.54 -0.13
N MET A 104 9.34 -7.62 0.54
CA MET A 104 8.94 -7.96 1.91
C MET A 104 7.41 -7.88 2.16
N PRO A 105 6.60 -8.61 1.42
CA PRO A 105 5.17 -8.68 1.71
C PRO A 105 4.97 -9.19 3.14
N ARG A 106 3.91 -8.72 3.78
CA ARG A 106 3.51 -9.14 5.13
C ARG A 106 2.13 -9.79 5.07
N ALA A 107 1.90 -10.77 5.92
CA ALA A 107 0.61 -11.46 5.98
C ALA A 107 0.19 -11.69 7.44
N ARG A 108 -1.12 -11.65 7.70
CA ARG A 108 -1.72 -12.02 8.97
C ARG A 108 -3.04 -12.74 8.74
N TYR A 109 -3.21 -13.86 9.38
CA TYR A 109 -4.48 -14.60 9.40
C TYR A 109 -5.21 -14.35 10.73
N ASP A 110 -6.48 -13.98 10.64
CA ASP A 110 -7.37 -13.84 11.79
C ASP A 110 -8.30 -15.05 11.86
N ALA A 111 -8.01 -15.96 12.78
CA ALA A 111 -8.80 -17.18 12.94
C ALA A 111 -10.24 -16.92 13.41
N SER A 112 -10.52 -15.76 14.03
CA SER A 112 -11.86 -15.42 14.52
C SER A 112 -12.81 -14.99 13.40
N THR A 113 -12.29 -14.35 12.36
CA THR A 113 -13.06 -13.92 11.18
C THR A 113 -12.84 -14.81 9.97
N GLY A 114 -11.75 -15.57 9.95
CA GLY A 114 -11.31 -16.35 8.80
C GLY A 114 -10.64 -15.53 7.70
N ASP A 115 -10.30 -14.28 7.98
CA ASP A 115 -9.71 -13.36 7.01
C ASP A 115 -8.17 -13.47 7.01
N LEU A 116 -7.59 -13.54 5.83
CA LEU A 116 -6.16 -13.43 5.59
C LEU A 116 -5.87 -12.07 4.97
N LEU A 117 -5.15 -11.22 5.69
CA LEU A 117 -4.65 -9.94 5.17
C LEU A 117 -3.25 -10.14 4.60
N ILE A 118 -3.03 -9.58 3.42
CA ILE A 118 -1.71 -9.51 2.77
C ILE A 118 -1.45 -8.07 2.40
N VAL A 119 -0.28 -7.57 2.79
CA VAL A 119 0.21 -6.22 2.45
C VAL A 119 1.47 -6.38 1.61
N GLY A 120 1.53 -5.68 0.51
CA GLY A 120 2.71 -5.62 -0.34
C GLY A 120 2.92 -4.24 -0.92
N SER A 121 4.16 -3.92 -1.24
CA SER A 121 4.49 -2.68 -1.95
C SER A 121 3.87 -2.66 -3.34
N ASP A 122 3.24 -1.56 -3.69
CA ASP A 122 2.73 -1.29 -5.04
C ASP A 122 3.74 -0.43 -5.84
N THR A 123 4.31 0.57 -5.17
CA THR A 123 5.32 1.46 -5.75
C THR A 123 6.38 1.76 -4.70
N GLU A 124 7.64 1.59 -5.08
CA GLU A 124 8.81 1.89 -4.25
C GLU A 124 9.79 2.76 -5.03
N GLY A 125 10.43 3.70 -4.35
CA GLY A 125 11.43 4.58 -4.94
C GLY A 125 11.99 5.57 -3.94
N THR A 126 12.85 6.46 -4.40
CA THR A 126 13.38 7.54 -3.56
C THR A 126 12.25 8.50 -3.20
N GLY A 127 11.85 8.50 -1.93
CA GLY A 127 10.76 9.34 -1.40
C GLY A 127 9.35 8.84 -1.72
N VAL A 128 9.19 7.63 -2.29
CA VAL A 128 7.89 7.02 -2.55
C VAL A 128 7.84 5.63 -1.94
N ASN A 129 6.84 5.39 -1.11
CA ASN A 129 6.53 4.07 -0.56
C ASN A 129 5.01 3.91 -0.47
N ILE A 130 4.44 3.20 -1.42
CA ILE A 130 3.00 3.00 -1.51
C ILE A 130 2.71 1.51 -1.44
N GLU A 131 1.92 1.12 -0.46
CA GLU A 131 1.53 -0.26 -0.24
C GLU A 131 0.07 -0.50 -0.65
N ARG A 132 -0.22 -1.76 -0.95
CA ARG A 132 -1.53 -2.30 -1.29
C ARG A 132 -1.93 -3.36 -0.27
N VAL A 133 -3.21 -3.45 0.03
CA VAL A 133 -3.77 -4.48 0.92
C VAL A 133 -4.70 -5.38 0.14
N TYR A 134 -4.58 -6.70 0.37
CA TYR A 134 -5.53 -7.70 -0.07
C TYR A 134 -6.15 -8.39 1.13
N MET A 135 -7.44 -8.60 1.10
CA MET A 135 -8.17 -9.42 2.05
C MET A 135 -8.69 -10.67 1.36
N LEU A 136 -8.26 -11.81 1.85
CA LEU A 136 -8.63 -13.12 1.33
C LEU A 136 -9.45 -13.88 2.36
N ARG A 137 -10.24 -14.83 1.87
CA ARG A 137 -10.95 -15.80 2.71
C ARG A 137 -10.86 -17.19 2.10
N PHE A 138 -10.77 -18.20 2.96
CA PHE A 138 -10.83 -19.58 2.55
C PHE A 138 -12.27 -20.08 2.55
N ASP A 139 -12.64 -20.84 1.50
CA ASP A 139 -13.90 -21.57 1.47
C ASP A 139 -13.85 -22.84 2.35
N ASP A 140 -14.96 -23.58 2.40
CA ASP A 140 -15.07 -24.81 3.19
C ASP A 140 -14.12 -25.91 2.70
N ASN A 141 -13.65 -25.84 1.46
CA ASN A 141 -12.69 -26.78 0.87
C ASN A 141 -11.23 -26.34 1.04
N GLY A 142 -11.00 -25.15 1.62
CA GLY A 142 -9.68 -24.59 1.86
C GLY A 142 -9.10 -23.77 0.70
N TYR A 143 -9.87 -23.49 -0.35
CA TYR A 143 -9.43 -22.63 -1.44
C TYR A 143 -9.56 -21.14 -1.06
N ALA A 144 -8.52 -20.37 -1.34
CA ALA A 144 -8.52 -18.95 -1.05
C ALA A 144 -9.11 -18.11 -2.19
N SER A 145 -9.88 -17.11 -1.82
CA SER A 145 -10.42 -16.12 -2.75
C SER A 145 -10.12 -14.71 -2.24
N ILE A 146 -9.81 -13.77 -3.17
CA ILE A 146 -9.70 -12.35 -2.83
C ILE A 146 -11.12 -11.81 -2.64
N MET A 147 -11.43 -11.41 -1.42
CA MET A 147 -12.72 -10.84 -1.05
C MET A 147 -12.76 -9.34 -1.28
N ASN A 148 -11.63 -8.68 -1.01
CA ASN A 148 -11.50 -7.24 -1.17
C ASN A 148 -10.02 -6.86 -1.34
N SER A 149 -9.76 -5.68 -1.87
CA SER A 149 -8.43 -5.08 -1.92
C SER A 149 -8.55 -3.57 -1.73
N ILE A 150 -7.53 -2.96 -1.14
CA ILE A 150 -7.40 -1.51 -1.09
C ILE A 150 -6.36 -1.13 -2.12
N ASP A 151 -6.83 -0.53 -3.19
CA ASP A 151 -5.99 0.09 -4.20
C ASP A 151 -5.35 1.37 -3.65
N PRO A 152 -4.07 1.67 -3.95
CA PRO A 152 -3.42 2.91 -3.50
C PRO A 152 -4.21 4.17 -3.84
N TYR A 153 -4.80 4.23 -5.02
CA TYR A 153 -5.61 5.38 -5.43
C TYR A 153 -6.88 5.53 -4.59
N GLU A 154 -7.56 4.42 -4.27
CA GLU A 154 -8.74 4.45 -3.40
C GLU A 154 -8.37 4.92 -1.99
N MET A 155 -7.24 4.47 -1.46
CA MET A 155 -6.75 4.94 -0.15
C MET A 155 -6.37 6.41 -0.20
N GLN A 156 -5.67 6.86 -1.23
CA GLN A 156 -5.35 8.27 -1.42
C GLN A 156 -6.61 9.13 -1.43
N GLN A 157 -7.65 8.72 -2.17
CA GLN A 157 -8.94 9.43 -2.20
C GLN A 157 -9.62 9.48 -0.82
N ALA A 158 -9.56 8.37 -0.06
CA ALA A 158 -10.10 8.32 1.29
C ALA A 158 -9.35 9.26 2.25
N LEU A 159 -8.02 9.26 2.18
CA LEU A 159 -7.17 10.14 2.97
C LEU A 159 -7.39 11.63 2.62
N CYS A 160 -7.38 11.99 1.34
CA CYS A 160 -7.64 13.36 0.88
C CYS A 160 -9.03 13.87 1.31
N LYS A 161 -10.02 12.97 1.44
CA LYS A 161 -11.35 13.33 1.92
C LYS A 161 -11.41 13.50 3.43
N ALA A 162 -10.64 12.71 4.17
CA ALA A 162 -10.68 12.65 5.63
C ALA A 162 -9.73 13.66 6.29
N LEU A 163 -8.59 13.96 5.65
CA LEU A 163 -7.59 14.90 6.15
C LEU A 163 -7.74 16.25 5.47
N THR A 164 -7.71 17.31 6.28
CA THR A 164 -7.67 18.68 5.82
C THR A 164 -6.49 19.42 6.49
N TYR A 165 -6.09 20.55 5.95
CA TYR A 165 -5.00 21.34 6.51
C TYR A 165 -5.27 22.84 6.40
N SER A 166 -4.58 23.63 7.23
CA SER A 166 -4.46 25.08 7.11
C SER A 166 -2.99 25.49 7.15
N ILE A 167 -2.67 26.57 6.47
CA ILE A 167 -1.32 27.15 6.44
C ILE A 167 -1.39 28.55 7.07
N ASP A 168 -0.50 28.80 8.03
CA ASP A 168 -0.29 30.12 8.63
C ASP A 168 1.21 30.43 8.68
N GLY A 169 1.66 31.22 7.72
CA GLY A 169 3.09 31.56 7.57
C GLY A 169 3.95 30.33 7.31
N GLN A 170 4.70 29.90 8.29
CA GLN A 170 5.59 28.73 8.23
C GLN A 170 5.02 27.51 8.96
N GLU A 171 3.81 27.59 9.47
CA GLU A 171 3.14 26.49 10.17
C GLU A 171 2.06 25.88 9.30
N ILE A 172 2.03 24.53 9.25
CA ILE A 172 0.94 23.75 8.69
C ILE A 172 0.26 23.02 9.83
N THR A 173 -1.06 23.13 9.91
CA THR A 173 -1.86 22.40 10.89
C THR A 173 -2.75 21.38 10.15
N PHE A 174 -2.67 20.12 10.54
CA PHE A 174 -3.50 19.03 10.01
C PHE A 174 -4.70 18.77 10.89
N TYR A 175 -5.83 18.47 10.24
CA TYR A 175 -7.09 18.18 10.90
C TYR A 175 -7.70 16.88 10.36
N ALA A 176 -8.33 16.11 11.24
CA ALA A 176 -9.24 15.03 10.87
C ALA A 176 -10.50 15.10 11.74
N GLU A 177 -11.64 14.76 11.18
CA GLU A 177 -12.95 14.79 11.88
C GLU A 177 -13.23 16.13 12.56
N GLY A 178 -12.70 17.22 12.00
CA GLY A 178 -12.84 18.59 12.53
C GLY A 178 -11.98 18.89 13.76
N LYS A 179 -11.03 18.02 14.11
CA LYS A 179 -10.10 18.21 15.23
C LYS A 179 -8.68 18.40 14.72
N GLU A 180 -7.93 19.23 15.38
CA GLU A 180 -6.50 19.36 15.17
C GLU A 180 -5.80 18.06 15.54
N LEU A 181 -4.95 17.57 14.63
CA LEU A 181 -4.16 16.35 14.82
C LEU A 181 -2.70 16.67 15.09
N ALA A 182 -2.08 17.45 14.22
CA ALA A 182 -0.65 17.68 14.22
C ALA A 182 -0.31 19.04 13.62
N LYS A 183 0.88 19.49 13.93
CA LYS A 183 1.50 20.68 13.31
C LYS A 183 2.87 20.31 12.77
N ALA A 184 3.21 20.90 11.63
CA ALA A 184 4.56 20.90 11.10
C ALA A 184 5.01 22.35 10.88
N THR A 185 6.26 22.64 11.23
CA THR A 185 6.82 24.00 11.10
C THR A 185 8.04 23.96 10.21
N ASN A 186 8.04 24.80 9.20
CA ASN A 186 9.24 25.02 8.40
C ASN A 186 10.24 25.88 9.20
N HIS A 187 11.37 25.30 9.56
CA HIS A 187 12.45 25.96 10.27
C HIS A 187 13.52 26.57 9.33
N MET A 188 13.38 26.39 8.02
CA MET A 188 14.36 26.86 7.05
C MET A 188 13.94 28.20 6.46
N GLU A 189 14.58 29.28 6.92
CA GLU A 189 14.31 30.66 6.48
C GLU A 189 14.51 30.86 4.97
N ASP A 190 15.37 30.09 4.32
CA ASP A 190 15.69 30.17 2.89
C ASP A 190 14.71 29.42 1.97
N MET A 191 13.72 28.73 2.53
CA MET A 191 12.73 27.96 1.76
C MET A 191 11.59 28.82 1.22
N GLY A 192 11.43 30.05 1.68
CA GLY A 192 10.27 30.88 1.39
C GLY A 192 9.03 30.39 2.12
N GLY A 193 7.85 30.75 1.63
CA GLY A 193 6.59 30.23 2.15
C GLY A 193 6.18 28.91 1.48
N PHE A 194 5.15 28.31 2.01
CA PHE A 194 4.47 27.19 1.37
C PHE A 194 3.72 27.67 0.12
N MET A 195 3.58 26.81 -0.87
CA MET A 195 2.69 27.05 -2.00
C MET A 195 1.22 26.91 -1.56
N ASP A 196 0.28 27.53 -2.28
CA ASP A 196 -1.16 27.45 -1.95
C ASP A 196 -1.70 26.02 -1.97
N ASP A 197 -1.11 25.15 -2.82
CA ASP A 197 -1.39 23.72 -2.93
C ASP A 197 -0.19 22.89 -2.43
N ALA A 198 0.38 23.31 -1.30
CA ALA A 198 1.64 22.81 -0.79
C ALA A 198 1.58 21.31 -0.43
N ILE A 199 0.44 20.84 0.06
CA ILE A 199 0.35 19.52 0.65
C ILE A 199 -0.25 18.53 -0.34
N TYR A 200 0.42 17.40 -0.49
CA TYR A 200 -0.10 16.25 -1.21
C TYR A 200 0.00 14.98 -0.33
N ILE A 201 -0.99 14.12 -0.49
CA ILE A 201 -1.09 12.87 0.25
C ILE A 201 -1.07 11.73 -0.76
N GLY A 202 -0.24 10.70 -0.52
CA GLY A 202 -0.26 9.50 -1.36
C GLY A 202 1.09 9.03 -1.89
N GLU A 203 2.19 9.64 -1.49
CA GLU A 203 3.54 9.15 -1.81
C GLU A 203 4.12 8.26 -0.72
N GLN A 204 3.65 8.44 0.52
CA GLN A 204 4.03 7.63 1.67
C GLN A 204 2.75 7.05 2.27
N ILE A 205 2.37 5.85 1.84
CA ILE A 205 1.22 5.10 2.35
C ILE A 205 1.69 3.70 2.70
N SER A 206 1.68 3.37 3.99
CA SER A 206 2.00 2.03 4.47
C SER A 206 0.92 1.52 5.42
N TYR A 207 0.97 0.24 5.77
CA TYR A 207 -0.04 -0.37 6.62
C TYR A 207 0.59 -1.19 7.73
N SER A 208 -0.06 -1.22 8.90
CA SER A 208 0.17 -2.19 9.97
C SER A 208 -0.97 -3.19 10.02
N ILE A 209 -0.62 -4.47 10.23
CA ILE A 209 -1.56 -5.58 10.33
C ILE A 209 -1.42 -6.39 11.63
N ASP A 210 -0.56 -6.00 12.56
CA ASP A 210 -0.35 -6.70 13.83
C ASP A 210 -1.52 -6.54 14.82
N GLY A 211 -2.40 -5.59 14.53
CA GLY A 211 -3.63 -5.30 15.25
C GLY A 211 -4.79 -5.04 14.28
N PRO A 212 -5.68 -4.08 14.55
CA PRO A 212 -6.58 -3.54 13.55
C PRO A 212 -5.79 -3.07 12.33
N LEU A 213 -6.33 -3.28 11.13
CA LEU A 213 -5.70 -2.74 9.92
C LEU A 213 -5.57 -1.23 10.06
N THR A 214 -4.35 -0.74 10.04
CA THR A 214 -4.04 0.67 10.23
C THR A 214 -3.24 1.19 9.03
N VAL A 215 -3.67 2.30 8.46
CA VAL A 215 -2.90 3.02 7.44
C VAL A 215 -2.03 4.07 8.12
N HIS A 216 -0.82 4.23 7.60
CA HIS A 216 0.14 5.26 7.99
C HIS A 216 0.43 6.11 6.76
N VAL A 217 0.33 7.42 6.91
CA VAL A 217 0.58 8.39 5.83
C VAL A 217 1.47 9.51 6.32
N THR A 218 2.50 9.82 5.53
CA THR A 218 3.30 11.02 5.73
C THR A 218 3.03 11.97 4.56
N PRO A 219 2.42 13.14 4.81
CA PRO A 219 2.16 14.11 3.76
C PRO A 219 3.45 14.65 3.14
N GLY A 220 3.43 14.91 1.85
CA GLY A 220 4.48 15.65 1.17
C GLY A 220 4.17 17.15 1.13
N VAL A 221 5.19 17.99 1.00
CA VAL A 221 5.05 19.46 0.99
C VAL A 221 5.91 20.11 -0.09
N ASN A 222 5.32 21.04 -0.82
CA ASN A 222 6.00 21.87 -1.80
C ASN A 222 6.20 23.30 -1.27
N PHE A 223 7.38 23.88 -1.55
CA PHE A 223 7.72 25.26 -1.23
C PHE A 223 7.78 26.12 -2.49
N VAL A 224 7.56 27.42 -2.32
CA VAL A 224 7.65 28.44 -3.39
C VAL A 224 9.01 28.40 -4.11
N THR A 225 10.08 28.02 -3.41
CA THR A 225 11.42 27.85 -4.01
C THR A 225 11.57 26.62 -4.90
N GLY A 226 10.54 25.79 -5.00
CA GLY A 226 10.61 24.50 -5.72
C GLY A 226 11.43 23.44 -4.98
N LYS A 227 11.84 23.68 -3.76
CA LYS A 227 12.43 22.67 -2.87
C LYS A 227 11.30 21.83 -2.26
N ILE A 228 11.58 20.60 -1.98
CA ILE A 228 10.64 19.67 -1.31
C ILE A 228 11.12 19.48 0.12
N LEU A 229 10.21 19.58 1.08
CA LEU A 229 10.50 19.22 2.46
C LEU A 229 10.81 17.74 2.53
N HIS A 230 11.81 17.38 3.32
CA HIS A 230 12.05 15.98 3.62
C HIS A 230 10.88 15.45 4.46
N TYR A 231 10.44 14.23 4.15
CA TYR A 231 9.35 13.56 4.88
C TYR A 231 9.63 13.44 6.38
N ASP A 232 10.91 13.40 6.77
CA ASP A 232 11.35 13.32 8.16
C ASP A 232 10.90 14.53 9.02
N ASP A 233 10.59 15.66 8.38
CA ASP A 233 10.09 16.85 9.07
C ASP A 233 8.56 16.91 9.14
N MET A 234 7.87 15.95 8.55
CA MET A 234 6.42 15.90 8.50
C MET A 234 5.88 14.83 9.47
N PRO A 235 4.74 15.11 10.12
CA PRO A 235 4.15 14.13 11.02
C PRO A 235 3.65 12.91 10.24
N THR A 236 3.90 11.73 10.76
CA THR A 236 3.22 10.53 10.32
C THR A 236 1.86 10.44 10.99
N ILE A 237 0.81 10.37 10.19
CA ILE A 237 -0.58 10.26 10.65
C ILE A 237 -1.03 8.82 10.41
N SER A 238 -1.61 8.21 11.42
CA SER A 238 -2.20 6.89 11.31
C SER A 238 -3.71 6.94 11.48
N ALA A 239 -4.42 5.99 10.85
CA ALA A 239 -5.86 5.80 11.01
C ALA A 239 -6.24 4.33 10.90
N THR A 240 -7.24 3.91 11.67
CA THR A 240 -7.84 2.58 11.54
C THR A 240 -8.62 2.49 10.23
N VAL A 241 -8.41 1.39 9.50
CA VAL A 241 -9.06 1.13 8.22
C VAL A 241 -10.09 0.04 8.37
N THR A 242 -11.32 0.32 7.96
CA THR A 242 -12.36 -0.69 7.77
C THR A 242 -12.63 -0.86 6.28
N MET A 243 -12.46 -2.09 5.79
CA MET A 243 -12.77 -2.43 4.40
C MET A 243 -14.25 -2.68 4.25
N ASN A 244 -14.90 -2.01 3.30
CA ASN A 244 -16.30 -2.24 2.98
C ASN A 244 -16.54 -2.17 1.46
N GLU A 245 -17.75 -2.48 1.01
CA GLU A 245 -18.11 -2.52 -0.42
C GLU A 245 -17.99 -1.16 -1.13
N ASN A 246 -17.99 -0.06 -0.37
CA ASN A 246 -17.89 1.30 -0.89
C ASN A 246 -16.46 1.86 -0.83
N GLY A 247 -15.48 1.02 -0.54
CA GLY A 247 -14.07 1.39 -0.36
C GLY A 247 -13.64 1.53 1.11
N PRO A 248 -12.40 1.94 1.36
CA PRO A 248 -11.86 2.04 2.71
C PRO A 248 -12.54 3.18 3.49
N LYS A 249 -12.91 2.90 4.74
CA LYS A 249 -13.38 3.88 5.71
C LYS A 249 -12.32 4.08 6.78
N LEU A 250 -11.99 5.33 7.06
CA LEU A 250 -10.98 5.73 8.02
C LEU A 250 -11.62 6.23 9.32
N SER A 251 -11.02 5.89 10.44
CA SER A 251 -11.40 6.34 11.79
C SER A 251 -10.19 6.34 12.73
N ASP A 252 -10.36 6.86 13.94
CA ASP A 252 -9.36 6.83 15.01
C ASP A 252 -8.01 7.40 14.60
N PHE A 253 -8.02 8.58 13.99
CA PHE A 253 -6.82 9.29 13.56
C PHE A 253 -5.91 9.61 14.73
N LYS A 254 -4.61 9.39 14.55
CA LYS A 254 -3.55 9.67 15.53
C LYS A 254 -2.30 10.17 14.83
N VAL A 255 -1.47 10.88 15.57
CA VAL A 255 -0.10 11.22 15.19
C VAL A 255 0.83 10.18 15.80
N GLU A 256 1.78 9.70 15.03
CA GLU A 256 2.82 8.82 15.51
C GLU A 256 3.97 9.64 16.11
N GLU A 257 4.46 9.20 17.26
CA GLU A 257 5.62 9.79 17.95
C GLU A 257 6.95 9.25 17.41
#